data_ed937bd0ed48eef585a4650a83d64077
#
_entry.id   ed937bd0ed48eef585a4650a83d64077
#
_cell.length_a   1.000
_cell.length_b   1.000
_cell.length_c   1.000
_cell.angle_alpha   90.00
_cell.angle_beta   90.00
_cell.angle_gamma   90.00
#
_symmetry.space_group_name_H-M   'P 1'
#
loop_
_entity.id
_entity.type
_entity.pdbx_description
1 polymer ?
#
loop_
_entity_poly.entity_id
_entity_poly.type
_entity_poly.pdbx_seq_one_letter_code
_entity_poly.pdbx_strand_id
1 'polypeptide(L)'
;GFLANIDLLSTLVEPDDIVFLDEGVHRSLFEGVKHCTYKVLPHNDPEALESALQRYNAEGRNRYVVMDGVYSQDGDRGLVREYLEISQRYGALLVVDDAHGIGVLGETGGGLLEELGLLGAVPLVTGTLSKAFGSIGGYVSGRKELVEYIRYYAGSCCFSVSLPPPCLAAALRSLELIQKATFERKGLLAKALYARKKLQEAGFSTTDSTTPIIGVLTPSYDKAVLWAERLLDHNVYIVPVGYPAVSKRAPRLRLALSSSHSYREIDLFVSKLKSVSKENYQYSMPKKRRTSAEIVQLIDKATEEIVREKGFGGLTIQEVCERAEIEPPLFYRRYPEGFAFYVETFIRNHDFWISHYENFSVEELSRSAAELTDIMLSLWRQIAEDGMLSSLLRLELQDKPSGAAIEIAKAREVQTADLVDFFTEGADSPNSTRIQLAILTAGVQYLALHKEVSTFCGIDFRTVSEQEMAVALTEISKSILKQ
;
A
#
# COMPACT_ATOMS: atom_id res chain seq x y z
N GLY A 1 3.81 -12.44 -16.69
CA GLY A 1 3.52 -11.30 -17.59
C GLY A 1 4.07 -9.98 -17.06
N PHE A 2 3.79 -9.63 -15.81
CA PHE A 2 4.16 -8.31 -15.27
C PHE A 2 5.65 -7.97 -15.48
N LEU A 3 6.56 -8.84 -15.04
CA LEU A 3 8.01 -8.64 -15.24
C LEU A 3 8.43 -8.68 -16.71
N ALA A 4 7.79 -9.51 -17.54
CA ALA A 4 8.11 -9.55 -18.96
C ALA A 4 7.87 -8.20 -19.66
N ASN A 5 6.79 -7.49 -19.29
CA ASN A 5 6.50 -6.16 -19.80
C ASN A 5 7.50 -5.11 -19.31
N ILE A 6 7.84 -5.14 -18.02
CA ILE A 6 8.82 -4.21 -17.44
C ILE A 6 10.18 -4.43 -18.09
N ASP A 7 10.68 -5.66 -18.11
CA ASP A 7 12.00 -5.97 -18.67
C ASP A 7 12.09 -5.66 -20.16
N LEU A 8 11.05 -5.98 -20.92
CA LEU A 8 10.98 -5.63 -22.33
C LEU A 8 11.20 -4.12 -22.52
N LEU A 9 10.36 -3.29 -21.87
CA LEU A 9 10.36 -1.86 -22.11
C LEU A 9 11.56 -1.16 -21.48
N SER A 10 11.94 -1.55 -20.25
CA SER A 10 13.11 -0.95 -19.59
C SER A 10 14.44 -1.33 -20.24
N THR A 11 14.47 -2.40 -21.03
CA THR A 11 15.68 -2.84 -21.74
C THR A 11 15.79 -2.22 -23.13
N LEU A 12 14.66 -2.07 -23.84
CA LEU A 12 14.66 -1.59 -25.23
C LEU A 12 14.57 -0.08 -25.36
N VAL A 13 13.89 0.58 -24.42
CA VAL A 13 13.59 2.02 -24.52
C VAL A 13 14.68 2.80 -23.79
N GLU A 14 15.33 3.70 -24.50
CA GLU A 14 16.33 4.61 -23.95
C GLU A 14 15.68 5.88 -23.36
N PRO A 15 16.33 6.61 -22.44
CA PRO A 15 15.77 7.82 -21.82
C PRO A 15 15.34 8.90 -22.84
N ASP A 16 16.03 8.99 -23.99
CA ASP A 16 15.74 9.97 -25.04
C ASP A 16 14.67 9.50 -26.04
N ASP A 17 14.24 8.27 -25.97
CA ASP A 17 13.16 7.72 -26.79
C ASP A 17 11.79 8.23 -26.35
N ILE A 18 10.76 7.98 -27.16
CA ILE A 18 9.39 8.31 -26.82
C ILE A 18 8.46 7.10 -27.00
N VAL A 19 7.60 6.89 -26.00
CA VAL A 19 6.63 5.81 -25.99
C VAL A 19 5.21 6.37 -26.01
N PHE A 20 4.36 5.85 -26.90
CA PHE A 20 2.95 6.12 -26.97
C PHE A 20 2.18 4.91 -26.42
N LEU A 21 1.45 5.12 -25.31
CA LEU A 21 0.66 4.06 -24.66
C LEU A 21 -0.82 4.36 -24.81
N ASP A 22 -1.58 3.36 -25.20
CA ASP A 22 -3.03 3.42 -25.04
C ASP A 22 -3.40 3.54 -23.55
N GLU A 23 -4.41 4.37 -23.20
CA GLU A 23 -4.77 4.59 -21.80
C GLU A 23 -5.30 3.34 -21.08
N GLY A 24 -5.80 2.35 -21.84
CA GLY A 24 -6.34 1.10 -21.32
C GLY A 24 -5.31 0.01 -21.05
N VAL A 25 -4.02 0.22 -21.39
CA VAL A 25 -3.00 -0.82 -21.26
C VAL A 25 -2.75 -1.23 -19.80
N HIS A 26 -2.26 -2.44 -19.65
CA HIS A 26 -1.96 -3.00 -18.34
C HIS A 26 -0.89 -2.18 -17.58
N ARG A 27 -1.06 -2.04 -16.27
CA ARG A 27 -0.17 -1.25 -15.38
C ARG A 27 1.31 -1.53 -15.54
N SER A 28 1.70 -2.78 -15.84
CA SER A 28 3.10 -3.15 -16.03
C SER A 28 3.78 -2.45 -17.19
N LEU A 29 3.03 -2.06 -18.22
CA LEU A 29 3.55 -1.33 -19.38
C LEU A 29 3.91 0.11 -19.00
N PHE A 30 3.09 0.75 -18.16
CA PHE A 30 3.43 2.05 -17.57
C PHE A 30 4.67 1.98 -16.66
N GLU A 31 4.79 0.91 -15.87
CA GLU A 31 5.96 0.73 -14.99
C GLU A 31 7.26 0.58 -15.80
N GLY A 32 7.19 -0.10 -16.93
CA GLY A 32 8.36 -0.33 -17.81
C GLY A 32 8.89 0.92 -18.50
N VAL A 33 8.11 2.00 -18.61
CA VAL A 33 8.49 3.23 -19.34
C VAL A 33 8.71 4.45 -18.45
N LYS A 34 8.76 4.28 -17.13
CA LYS A 34 8.93 5.39 -16.18
C LYS A 34 10.24 6.18 -16.34
N HIS A 35 11.23 5.58 -16.93
CA HIS A 35 12.57 6.15 -17.11
C HIS A 35 12.71 7.01 -18.36
N CYS A 36 11.70 7.04 -19.24
CA CYS A 36 11.72 7.76 -20.51
C CYS A 36 10.51 8.69 -20.67
N THR A 37 10.50 9.44 -21.78
CA THR A 37 9.34 10.26 -22.17
C THR A 37 8.23 9.37 -22.71
N TYR A 38 7.04 9.43 -22.12
CA TYR A 38 5.88 8.74 -22.68
C TYR A 38 4.65 9.65 -22.80
N LYS A 39 3.74 9.28 -23.70
CA LYS A 39 2.44 9.93 -23.95
C LYS A 39 1.33 8.90 -23.86
N VAL A 40 0.28 9.23 -23.13
CA VAL A 40 -0.91 8.42 -23.05
C VAL A 40 -1.90 8.90 -24.12
N LEU A 41 -2.38 7.97 -24.92
CA LEU A 41 -3.34 8.22 -25.98
C LEU A 41 -4.73 7.76 -25.56
N PRO A 42 -5.80 8.39 -26.10
CA PRO A 42 -7.14 7.89 -25.91
C PRO A 42 -7.25 6.42 -26.34
N HIS A 43 -8.13 5.69 -25.65
CA HIS A 43 -8.32 4.27 -25.87
C HIS A 43 -8.76 3.91 -27.29
N ASN A 44 -8.03 2.98 -27.91
CA ASN A 44 -8.32 2.47 -29.27
C ASN A 44 -8.55 3.58 -30.30
N ASP A 45 -7.73 4.64 -30.27
CA ASP A 45 -7.86 5.82 -31.15
C ASP A 45 -6.67 5.89 -32.15
N PRO A 46 -6.81 5.31 -33.36
CA PRO A 46 -5.79 5.38 -34.40
C PRO A 46 -5.47 6.79 -34.90
N GLU A 47 -6.47 7.70 -34.90
CA GLU A 47 -6.29 9.08 -35.35
C GLU A 47 -5.42 9.86 -34.36
N ALA A 48 -5.65 9.66 -33.05
CA ALA A 48 -4.81 10.23 -32.01
C ALA A 48 -3.37 9.69 -32.08
N LEU A 49 -3.20 8.39 -32.38
CA LEU A 49 -1.88 7.81 -32.59
C LEU A 49 -1.16 8.44 -33.76
N GLU A 50 -1.82 8.55 -34.91
CA GLU A 50 -1.22 9.14 -36.12
C GLU A 50 -0.82 10.60 -35.88
N SER A 51 -1.70 11.39 -35.30
CA SER A 51 -1.44 12.78 -34.93
C SER A 51 -0.24 12.93 -33.98
N ALA A 52 -0.14 12.03 -32.99
CA ALA A 52 0.96 12.02 -32.04
C ALA A 52 2.28 11.66 -32.73
N LEU A 53 2.31 10.62 -33.56
CA LEU A 53 3.51 10.22 -34.32
C LEU A 53 3.99 11.30 -35.29
N GLN A 54 3.07 12.02 -35.96
CA GLN A 54 3.41 13.18 -36.79
C GLN A 54 4.08 14.28 -35.98
N ARG A 55 3.49 14.64 -34.83
CA ARG A 55 3.98 15.72 -33.97
C ARG A 55 5.37 15.43 -33.39
N TYR A 56 5.67 14.18 -33.08
CA TYR A 56 6.93 13.75 -32.45
C TYR A 56 7.87 13.05 -33.42
N ASN A 57 7.79 13.38 -34.72
CA ASN A 57 8.64 12.83 -35.77
C ASN A 57 10.00 13.56 -35.84
N ALA A 58 10.77 13.52 -34.73
CA ALA A 58 12.12 14.10 -34.68
C ALA A 58 13.18 13.07 -35.08
N GLU A 59 14.19 13.49 -35.85
CA GLU A 59 15.32 12.64 -36.21
C GLU A 59 16.12 12.25 -34.95
N GLY A 60 16.62 11.01 -34.95
CA GLY A 60 17.50 10.48 -33.90
C GLY A 60 16.80 9.94 -32.66
N ARG A 61 15.46 9.92 -32.62
CA ARG A 61 14.67 9.39 -31.50
C ARG A 61 13.89 8.16 -31.96
N ASN A 62 14.03 7.04 -31.23
CA ASN A 62 13.16 5.89 -31.46
C ASN A 62 11.75 6.15 -30.91
N ARG A 63 10.77 5.54 -31.57
CA ARG A 63 9.35 5.68 -31.22
C ARG A 63 8.77 4.29 -31.00
N TYR A 64 8.10 4.13 -29.89
CA TYR A 64 7.44 2.89 -29.52
C TYR A 64 5.95 3.16 -29.36
N VAL A 65 5.14 2.22 -29.80
CA VAL A 65 3.69 2.22 -29.63
C VAL A 65 3.34 0.97 -28.82
N VAL A 66 2.57 1.13 -27.75
CA VAL A 66 2.28 0.05 -26.81
C VAL A 66 0.78 -0.05 -26.60
N MET A 67 0.22 -1.25 -26.82
CA MET A 67 -1.19 -1.52 -26.64
C MET A 67 -1.44 -2.93 -26.11
N ASP A 68 -2.62 -3.19 -25.55
CA ASP A 68 -3.08 -4.53 -25.23
C ASP A 68 -3.80 -5.14 -26.46
N GLY A 69 -3.62 -6.42 -26.70
CA GLY A 69 -4.40 -7.16 -27.72
C GLY A 69 -5.85 -7.31 -27.29
N VAL A 70 -6.07 -7.68 -26.01
CA VAL A 70 -7.38 -7.68 -25.37
C VAL A 70 -7.26 -6.92 -24.05
N TYR A 71 -8.06 -5.87 -23.89
CA TYR A 71 -8.01 -5.02 -22.72
C TYR A 71 -8.63 -5.67 -21.50
N SER A 72 -7.88 -5.67 -20.40
CA SER A 72 -8.16 -6.49 -19.22
C SER A 72 -9.42 -6.11 -18.45
N GLN A 73 -9.87 -4.86 -18.57
CA GLN A 73 -11.00 -4.32 -17.82
C GLN A 73 -12.27 -4.16 -18.64
N ASP A 74 -12.13 -3.91 -19.94
CA ASP A 74 -13.23 -3.67 -20.87
C ASP A 74 -13.58 -4.92 -21.65
N GLY A 75 -12.61 -5.80 -21.92
CA GLY A 75 -12.76 -7.02 -22.68
C GLY A 75 -12.92 -6.79 -24.18
N ASP A 76 -12.66 -5.59 -24.64
CA ASP A 76 -12.63 -5.27 -26.07
C ASP A 76 -11.29 -5.66 -26.71
N ARG A 77 -11.26 -5.68 -28.01
CA ARG A 77 -10.08 -5.99 -28.82
C ARG A 77 -9.31 -4.72 -29.20
N GLY A 78 -8.00 -4.76 -29.10
CA GLY A 78 -7.14 -3.71 -29.62
C GLY A 78 -7.22 -3.63 -31.16
N LEU A 79 -7.20 -2.41 -31.69
CA LEU A 79 -7.18 -2.13 -33.14
C LEU A 79 -5.76 -2.36 -33.69
N VAL A 80 -5.25 -3.60 -33.51
CA VAL A 80 -3.84 -3.93 -33.77
C VAL A 80 -3.46 -3.73 -35.24
N ARG A 81 -4.35 -3.98 -36.18
CA ARG A 81 -4.06 -3.81 -37.62
C ARG A 81 -3.81 -2.34 -37.94
N GLU A 82 -4.69 -1.46 -37.50
CA GLU A 82 -4.62 -0.03 -37.71
C GLU A 82 -3.37 0.56 -37.04
N TYR A 83 -3.10 0.16 -35.80
CA TYR A 83 -1.91 0.59 -35.06
C TYR A 83 -0.62 0.11 -35.70
N LEU A 84 -0.60 -1.13 -36.23
CA LEU A 84 0.55 -1.67 -36.96
C LEU A 84 0.84 -0.89 -38.24
N GLU A 85 -0.18 -0.63 -39.07
CA GLU A 85 -0.06 0.11 -40.31
C GLU A 85 0.45 1.55 -40.08
N ILE A 86 -0.10 2.22 -39.09
CA ILE A 86 0.33 3.58 -38.71
C ILE A 86 1.76 3.53 -38.17
N SER A 87 2.07 2.60 -37.27
CA SER A 87 3.42 2.46 -36.69
C SER A 87 4.47 2.23 -37.78
N GLN A 88 4.17 1.36 -38.74
CA GLN A 88 5.07 1.10 -39.89
C GLN A 88 5.30 2.33 -40.78
N ARG A 89 4.23 3.09 -41.06
CA ARG A 89 4.29 4.30 -41.87
C ARG A 89 5.19 5.37 -41.23
N TYR A 90 5.21 5.47 -39.92
CA TYR A 90 6.02 6.45 -39.17
C TYR A 90 7.32 5.85 -38.62
N GLY A 91 7.68 4.61 -38.94
CA GLY A 91 8.90 3.95 -38.48
C GLY A 91 8.92 3.76 -36.95
N ALA A 92 7.77 3.61 -36.32
CA ALA A 92 7.63 3.28 -34.89
C ALA A 92 7.57 1.76 -34.68
N LEU A 93 8.02 1.29 -33.53
CA LEU A 93 8.00 -0.11 -33.17
C LEU A 93 6.73 -0.39 -32.33
N LEU A 94 5.86 -1.27 -32.85
CA LEU A 94 4.66 -1.70 -32.13
C LEU A 94 4.96 -2.85 -31.15
N VAL A 95 4.49 -2.72 -29.93
CA VAL A 95 4.49 -3.74 -28.86
C VAL A 95 3.05 -4.06 -28.48
N VAL A 96 2.67 -5.33 -28.52
CA VAL A 96 1.33 -5.81 -28.16
C VAL A 96 1.40 -6.76 -26.98
N ASP A 97 0.70 -6.44 -25.88
CA ASP A 97 0.45 -7.40 -24.79
C ASP A 97 -0.83 -8.19 -25.08
N ASP A 98 -0.69 -9.43 -25.50
CA ASP A 98 -1.83 -10.31 -25.78
C ASP A 98 -2.13 -11.32 -24.65
N ALA A 99 -1.84 -10.93 -23.40
CA ALA A 99 -2.00 -11.77 -22.22
C ALA A 99 -3.44 -12.26 -22.01
N HIS A 100 -4.44 -11.58 -22.55
CA HIS A 100 -5.86 -11.95 -22.46
C HIS A 100 -6.42 -12.58 -23.75
N GLY A 101 -5.71 -12.46 -24.86
CA GLY A 101 -6.09 -13.08 -26.14
C GLY A 101 -5.59 -14.51 -26.29
N ILE A 102 -4.35 -14.77 -25.86
CA ILE A 102 -3.74 -16.12 -25.92
C ILE A 102 -4.60 -17.14 -25.18
N GLY A 103 -4.87 -18.26 -25.85
CA GLY A 103 -5.71 -19.36 -25.36
C GLY A 103 -7.22 -19.10 -25.47
N VAL A 104 -7.64 -17.86 -25.80
CA VAL A 104 -9.05 -17.42 -25.87
C VAL A 104 -9.49 -17.13 -27.31
N LEU A 105 -8.64 -16.49 -28.08
CA LEU A 105 -8.89 -16.09 -29.47
C LEU A 105 -8.01 -16.88 -30.44
N GLY A 106 -8.39 -16.84 -31.72
CA GLY A 106 -7.72 -17.58 -32.76
C GLY A 106 -8.16 -19.04 -32.86
N GLU A 107 -7.92 -19.67 -33.98
CA GLU A 107 -8.34 -21.06 -34.27
C GLU A 107 -7.59 -22.06 -33.40
N THR A 108 -6.28 -21.87 -33.24
CA THR A 108 -5.42 -22.72 -32.41
C THR A 108 -5.19 -22.14 -31.00
N GLY A 109 -5.76 -20.96 -30.67
CA GLY A 109 -5.55 -20.26 -29.41
C GLY A 109 -4.30 -19.37 -29.41
N GLY A 110 -3.80 -19.01 -30.60
CA GLY A 110 -2.67 -18.10 -30.80
C GLY A 110 -2.98 -16.62 -30.52
N GLY A 111 -4.15 -16.32 -29.94
CA GLY A 111 -4.51 -14.99 -29.50
C GLY A 111 -5.13 -14.11 -30.58
N LEU A 112 -5.20 -12.80 -30.30
CA LEU A 112 -5.77 -11.83 -31.22
C LEU A 112 -4.98 -11.74 -32.52
N LEU A 113 -3.67 -11.86 -32.46
CA LEU A 113 -2.83 -11.79 -33.66
C LEU A 113 -3.09 -12.95 -34.63
N GLU A 114 -3.37 -14.16 -34.14
CA GLU A 114 -3.81 -15.28 -34.98
C GLU A 114 -5.17 -14.97 -35.61
N GLU A 115 -6.15 -14.50 -34.82
CA GLU A 115 -7.48 -14.19 -35.34
C GLU A 115 -7.45 -13.12 -36.45
N LEU A 116 -6.55 -12.16 -36.34
CA LEU A 116 -6.36 -11.11 -37.34
C LEU A 116 -5.43 -11.49 -38.52
N GLY A 117 -4.80 -12.67 -38.47
CA GLY A 117 -3.82 -13.09 -39.47
C GLY A 117 -2.53 -12.27 -39.41
N LEU A 118 -2.15 -11.77 -38.23
CA LEU A 118 -0.97 -10.92 -38.02
C LEU A 118 0.16 -11.61 -37.26
N LEU A 119 0.13 -12.94 -37.13
CA LEU A 119 1.25 -13.70 -36.55
C LEU A 119 2.55 -13.44 -37.33
N GLY A 120 3.60 -13.03 -36.60
CA GLY A 120 4.90 -12.66 -37.17
C GLY A 120 4.97 -11.27 -37.80
N ALA A 121 3.86 -10.55 -37.96
CA ALA A 121 3.85 -9.18 -38.50
C ALA A 121 4.15 -8.12 -37.40
N VAL A 122 3.69 -8.35 -36.16
CA VAL A 122 3.94 -7.46 -35.03
C VAL A 122 5.38 -7.66 -34.54
N PRO A 123 6.20 -6.58 -34.43
CA PRO A 123 7.62 -6.70 -34.07
C PRO A 123 7.87 -7.35 -32.72
N LEU A 124 7.04 -7.04 -31.73
CA LEU A 124 7.14 -7.58 -30.35
C LEU A 124 5.76 -7.84 -29.75
N VAL A 125 5.64 -8.99 -29.14
CA VAL A 125 4.44 -9.47 -28.45
C VAL A 125 4.82 -9.97 -27.08
N THR A 126 4.07 -9.58 -26.06
CA THR A 126 4.20 -10.13 -24.71
C THR A 126 2.98 -10.97 -24.34
N GLY A 127 3.17 -11.85 -23.39
CA GLY A 127 2.08 -12.64 -22.85
C GLY A 127 2.39 -13.20 -21.47
N THR A 128 1.40 -13.90 -20.91
CA THR A 128 1.53 -14.48 -19.57
C THR A 128 1.24 -15.97 -19.57
N LEU A 129 1.93 -16.68 -18.69
CA LEU A 129 1.65 -18.10 -18.40
C LEU A 129 0.68 -18.27 -17.21
N SER A 130 0.20 -17.17 -16.62
CA SER A 130 -0.63 -17.23 -15.39
C SER A 130 -2.15 -17.23 -15.64
N LYS A 131 -2.58 -17.11 -16.90
CA LYS A 131 -4.00 -17.10 -17.29
C LYS A 131 -4.38 -18.42 -18.00
N ALA A 132 -4.50 -18.43 -19.31
CA ALA A 132 -4.90 -19.62 -20.06
C ALA A 132 -3.97 -20.83 -19.85
N PHE A 133 -2.71 -20.62 -19.58
CA PHE A 133 -1.74 -21.71 -19.31
C PHE A 133 -1.81 -22.26 -17.90
N GLY A 134 -2.47 -21.59 -16.93
CA GLY A 134 -2.59 -22.07 -15.54
C GLY A 134 -1.27 -22.29 -14.81
N SER A 135 -0.20 -21.56 -15.18
CA SER A 135 1.12 -21.66 -14.60
C SER A 135 1.60 -20.30 -14.08
N ILE A 136 2.88 -20.07 -13.96
CA ILE A 136 3.48 -18.78 -13.62
C ILE A 136 4.48 -18.34 -14.68
N GLY A 137 4.72 -17.03 -14.78
CA GLY A 137 5.70 -16.45 -15.69
C GLY A 137 5.09 -15.62 -16.79
N GLY A 138 5.94 -15.22 -17.72
CA GLY A 138 5.60 -14.49 -18.91
C GLY A 138 6.64 -14.74 -20.00
N TYR A 139 6.36 -14.28 -21.21
CA TYR A 139 7.25 -14.42 -22.34
C TYR A 139 7.22 -13.18 -23.22
N VAL A 140 8.28 -13.02 -23.98
CA VAL A 140 8.40 -12.07 -25.08
C VAL A 140 8.64 -12.87 -26.36
N SER A 141 7.94 -12.54 -27.42
CA SER A 141 8.05 -13.12 -28.74
C SER A 141 8.11 -12.02 -29.80
N GLY A 142 8.74 -12.25 -30.92
CA GLY A 142 8.82 -11.27 -32.00
C GLY A 142 10.06 -11.44 -32.88
N ARG A 143 10.55 -10.32 -33.43
CA ARG A 143 11.75 -10.31 -34.27
C ARG A 143 12.95 -10.87 -33.52
N LYS A 144 13.66 -11.75 -34.15
CA LYS A 144 14.80 -12.50 -33.57
C LYS A 144 15.80 -11.55 -32.90
N GLU A 145 16.20 -10.50 -33.59
CA GLU A 145 17.23 -9.57 -33.14
C GLU A 145 16.80 -8.83 -31.85
N LEU A 146 15.54 -8.46 -31.77
CA LEU A 146 14.97 -7.79 -30.60
C LEU A 146 14.86 -8.77 -29.41
N VAL A 147 14.38 -9.97 -29.64
CA VAL A 147 14.26 -11.00 -28.59
C VAL A 147 15.64 -11.43 -28.07
N GLU A 148 16.64 -11.57 -28.96
CA GLU A 148 18.02 -11.84 -28.53
C GLU A 148 18.61 -10.68 -27.72
N TYR A 149 18.39 -9.44 -28.16
CA TYR A 149 18.80 -8.27 -27.39
C TYR A 149 18.22 -8.29 -25.98
N ILE A 150 16.90 -8.46 -25.85
CA ILE A 150 16.23 -8.55 -24.55
C ILE A 150 16.81 -9.68 -23.69
N ARG A 151 17.05 -10.84 -24.30
CA ARG A 151 17.62 -12.02 -23.61
C ARG A 151 19.00 -11.73 -23.01
N TYR A 152 19.82 -10.90 -23.65
CA TYR A 152 21.17 -10.60 -23.19
C TYR A 152 21.24 -9.40 -22.24
N TYR A 153 20.27 -8.50 -22.28
CA TYR A 153 20.34 -7.24 -21.55
C TYR A 153 19.24 -7.06 -20.50
N ALA A 154 18.15 -7.83 -20.55
CA ALA A 154 17.09 -7.70 -19.56
C ALA A 154 17.54 -8.22 -18.18
N GLY A 155 17.34 -7.39 -17.15
CA GLY A 155 17.84 -7.67 -15.81
C GLY A 155 17.33 -9.00 -15.24
N SER A 156 16.06 -9.33 -15.44
CA SER A 156 15.50 -10.59 -14.94
C SER A 156 16.00 -11.82 -15.69
N CYS A 157 16.45 -11.66 -16.96
CA CYS A 157 17.03 -12.77 -17.71
C CYS A 157 18.47 -13.05 -17.28
N CYS A 158 19.25 -11.98 -16.97
CA CYS A 158 20.69 -12.10 -16.70
C CYS A 158 21.00 -12.33 -15.23
N PHE A 159 20.22 -11.74 -14.31
CA PHE A 159 20.52 -11.68 -12.88
C PHE A 159 19.49 -12.36 -12.00
N SER A 160 18.59 -13.17 -12.58
CA SER A 160 17.60 -13.95 -11.84
C SER A 160 17.59 -15.40 -12.31
N VAL A 161 16.93 -16.26 -11.51
CA VAL A 161 16.76 -17.68 -11.87
C VAL A 161 15.62 -17.85 -12.87
N SER A 162 15.73 -18.88 -13.71
CA SER A 162 14.69 -19.29 -14.65
C SER A 162 13.44 -19.79 -13.92
N LEU A 163 12.33 -19.88 -14.64
CA LEU A 163 11.11 -20.50 -14.13
C LEU A 163 11.37 -21.95 -13.67
N PRO A 164 10.74 -22.37 -12.55
CA PRO A 164 10.87 -23.73 -12.05
C PRO A 164 10.45 -24.77 -13.12
N PRO A 165 11.19 -25.86 -13.30
CA PRO A 165 10.87 -26.90 -14.29
C PRO A 165 9.43 -27.41 -14.25
N PRO A 166 8.79 -27.65 -13.08
CA PRO A 166 7.39 -28.05 -13.03
C PRO A 166 6.43 -27.03 -13.65
N CYS A 167 6.72 -25.72 -13.48
CA CYS A 167 5.90 -24.65 -14.05
C CYS A 167 6.04 -24.60 -15.58
N LEU A 168 7.25 -24.82 -16.10
CA LEU A 168 7.50 -24.92 -17.53
C LEU A 168 6.82 -26.16 -18.13
N ALA A 169 6.90 -27.31 -17.47
CA ALA A 169 6.24 -28.53 -17.90
C ALA A 169 4.70 -28.36 -17.93
N ALA A 170 4.13 -27.72 -16.91
CA ALA A 170 2.70 -27.39 -16.86
C ALA A 170 2.31 -26.44 -17.99
N ALA A 171 3.09 -25.39 -18.26
CA ALA A 171 2.84 -24.45 -19.36
C ALA A 171 2.93 -25.14 -20.74
N LEU A 172 3.92 -26.02 -20.94
CA LEU A 172 4.07 -26.79 -22.19
C LEU A 172 2.87 -27.72 -22.40
N ARG A 173 2.44 -28.42 -21.33
CA ARG A 173 1.26 -29.29 -21.44
C ARG A 173 -0.02 -28.46 -21.71
N SER A 174 -0.16 -27.30 -21.08
CA SER A 174 -1.27 -26.39 -21.34
C SER A 174 -1.28 -25.89 -22.79
N LEU A 175 -0.11 -25.59 -23.37
CA LEU A 175 0.00 -25.19 -24.79
C LEU A 175 -0.56 -26.28 -25.71
N GLU A 176 -0.19 -27.55 -25.49
CA GLU A 176 -0.71 -28.67 -26.26
C GLU A 176 -2.24 -28.82 -26.16
N LEU A 177 -2.79 -28.57 -24.96
CA LEU A 177 -4.23 -28.61 -24.73
C LEU A 177 -4.93 -27.42 -25.40
N ILE A 178 -4.39 -26.20 -25.26
CA ILE A 178 -4.91 -24.99 -25.89
C ILE A 178 -5.01 -25.14 -27.39
N GLN A 179 -3.98 -25.67 -28.05
CA GLN A 179 -3.98 -25.88 -29.49
C GLN A 179 -5.10 -26.80 -29.96
N LYS A 180 -5.52 -27.75 -29.13
CA LYS A 180 -6.58 -28.73 -29.45
C LYS A 180 -7.98 -28.29 -29.01
N ALA A 181 -8.10 -27.23 -28.16
CA ALA A 181 -9.33 -26.81 -27.50
C ALA A 181 -10.20 -25.88 -28.38
N THR A 182 -10.29 -26.09 -29.67
CA THR A 182 -11.07 -25.23 -30.59
C THR A 182 -12.57 -25.22 -30.25
N PHE A 183 -13.10 -26.37 -29.87
CA PHE A 183 -14.52 -26.47 -29.47
C PHE A 183 -14.82 -25.69 -28.19
N GLU A 184 -13.96 -25.83 -27.19
CA GLU A 184 -14.07 -25.15 -25.90
C GLU A 184 -13.97 -23.62 -26.07
N ARG A 185 -13.04 -23.14 -26.93
CA ARG A 185 -12.91 -21.70 -27.25
C ARG A 185 -14.18 -21.15 -27.92
N LYS A 186 -14.68 -21.83 -28.95
CA LYS A 186 -15.93 -21.42 -29.61
C LYS A 186 -17.10 -21.44 -28.66
N GLY A 187 -17.19 -22.44 -27.77
CA GLY A 187 -18.18 -22.53 -26.71
C GLY A 187 -18.06 -21.39 -25.70
N LEU A 188 -16.84 -21.02 -25.31
CA LEU A 188 -16.58 -19.91 -24.41
C LEU A 188 -17.01 -18.56 -25.01
N LEU A 189 -16.68 -18.28 -26.27
CA LEU A 189 -17.11 -17.08 -26.98
C LEU A 189 -18.63 -17.01 -27.14
N ALA A 190 -19.28 -18.15 -27.45
CA ALA A 190 -20.74 -18.23 -27.51
C ALA A 190 -21.40 -17.91 -26.14
N LYS A 191 -20.84 -18.43 -25.04
CA LYS A 191 -21.29 -18.11 -23.67
C LYS A 191 -21.08 -16.64 -23.31
N ALA A 192 -19.97 -16.03 -23.74
CA ALA A 192 -19.70 -14.62 -23.55
C ALA A 192 -20.76 -13.75 -24.27
N LEU A 193 -21.05 -14.06 -25.51
CA LEU A 193 -22.10 -13.38 -26.27
C LEU A 193 -23.48 -13.55 -25.60
N TYR A 194 -23.79 -14.76 -25.15
CA TYR A 194 -25.04 -15.06 -24.42
C TYR A 194 -25.14 -14.25 -23.13
N ALA A 195 -24.08 -14.24 -22.31
CA ALA A 195 -24.07 -13.52 -21.05
C ALA A 195 -24.28 -12.01 -21.26
N ARG A 196 -23.61 -11.42 -22.25
CA ARG A 196 -23.76 -9.99 -22.59
C ARG A 196 -25.20 -9.69 -23.01
N LYS A 197 -25.77 -10.50 -23.88
CA LYS A 197 -27.17 -10.36 -24.31
C LYS A 197 -28.12 -10.44 -23.12
N LYS A 198 -27.95 -11.42 -22.24
CA LYS A 198 -28.78 -11.59 -21.03
C LYS A 198 -28.66 -10.42 -20.06
N LEU A 199 -27.49 -9.88 -19.87
CA LEU A 199 -27.27 -8.68 -19.06
C LEU A 199 -27.99 -7.47 -19.65
N GLN A 200 -27.89 -7.24 -20.94
CA GLN A 200 -28.56 -6.14 -21.63
C GLN A 200 -30.12 -6.32 -21.60
N GLU A 201 -30.64 -7.52 -21.83
CA GLU A 201 -32.07 -7.84 -21.68
C GLU A 201 -32.55 -7.61 -20.22
N ALA A 202 -31.70 -7.79 -19.25
CA ALA A 202 -32.01 -7.52 -17.85
C ALA A 202 -31.91 -6.01 -17.47
N GLY A 203 -31.47 -5.14 -18.40
CA GLY A 203 -31.38 -3.68 -18.22
C GLY A 203 -30.01 -3.19 -17.71
N PHE A 204 -28.98 -4.03 -17.77
CA PHE A 204 -27.62 -3.62 -17.39
C PHE A 204 -26.85 -3.11 -18.59
N SER A 205 -26.14 -1.99 -18.42
CA SER A 205 -25.15 -1.52 -19.38
C SER A 205 -23.86 -2.32 -19.22
N THR A 206 -23.26 -2.72 -20.35
CA THR A 206 -22.00 -3.44 -20.38
C THR A 206 -20.96 -2.64 -21.18
N THR A 207 -19.69 -2.98 -20.98
CA THR A 207 -18.62 -2.54 -21.89
C THR A 207 -18.82 -3.15 -23.28
N ASP A 208 -18.18 -2.57 -24.30
CA ASP A 208 -18.23 -3.06 -25.69
C ASP A 208 -17.37 -4.32 -25.90
N SER A 209 -17.37 -5.17 -24.90
CA SER A 209 -16.63 -6.44 -24.93
C SER A 209 -17.10 -7.37 -26.01
N THR A 210 -16.15 -7.99 -26.67
CA THR A 210 -16.37 -9.10 -27.61
C THR A 210 -15.63 -10.36 -27.18
N THR A 211 -15.14 -10.40 -25.94
CA THR A 211 -14.37 -11.50 -25.34
C THR A 211 -15.09 -12.02 -24.07
N PRO A 212 -14.58 -13.07 -23.42
CA PRO A 212 -15.12 -13.57 -22.17
C PRO A 212 -14.99 -12.63 -20.95
N ILE A 213 -14.34 -11.49 -21.10
CA ILE A 213 -14.28 -10.44 -20.08
C ILE A 213 -15.39 -9.43 -20.39
N ILE A 214 -16.33 -9.24 -19.46
CA ILE A 214 -17.45 -8.31 -19.63
C ILE A 214 -17.51 -7.39 -18.43
N GLY A 215 -17.36 -6.08 -18.65
CA GLY A 215 -17.59 -5.08 -17.64
C GLY A 215 -19.09 -4.78 -17.52
N VAL A 216 -19.70 -5.06 -16.39
CA VAL A 216 -21.10 -4.65 -16.11
C VAL A 216 -21.04 -3.29 -15.39
N LEU A 217 -21.42 -2.24 -16.08
CA LEU A 217 -21.31 -0.87 -15.56
C LEU A 217 -22.25 -0.67 -14.35
N THR A 218 -21.74 0.03 -13.36
CA THR A 218 -22.49 0.34 -12.13
C THR A 218 -22.62 1.85 -11.95
N PRO A 219 -23.67 2.34 -11.26
CA PRO A 219 -23.86 3.77 -11.05
C PRO A 219 -22.73 4.44 -10.25
N SER A 220 -22.09 3.70 -9.35
CA SER A 220 -20.94 4.14 -8.55
C SER A 220 -20.08 2.95 -8.13
N TYR A 221 -18.84 3.22 -7.70
CA TYR A 221 -17.97 2.17 -7.16
C TYR A 221 -18.55 1.54 -5.88
N ASP A 222 -19.16 2.34 -5.01
CA ASP A 222 -19.83 1.83 -3.80
C ASP A 222 -20.96 0.85 -4.13
N LYS A 223 -21.70 1.13 -5.21
CA LYS A 223 -22.72 0.17 -5.71
C LYS A 223 -22.08 -1.10 -6.29
N ALA A 224 -20.96 -0.99 -6.96
CA ALA A 224 -20.22 -2.16 -7.44
C ALA A 224 -19.78 -3.06 -6.27
N VAL A 225 -19.22 -2.48 -5.21
CA VAL A 225 -18.81 -3.21 -3.99
C VAL A 225 -20.05 -3.85 -3.33
N LEU A 226 -21.09 -3.09 -3.08
CA LEU A 226 -22.31 -3.60 -2.46
C LEU A 226 -22.92 -4.77 -3.25
N TRP A 227 -23.01 -4.65 -4.58
CA TRP A 227 -23.55 -5.72 -5.41
C TRP A 227 -22.66 -6.96 -5.39
N ALA A 228 -21.33 -6.79 -5.38
CA ALA A 228 -20.40 -7.90 -5.28
C ALA A 228 -20.54 -8.64 -3.93
N GLU A 229 -20.63 -7.92 -2.82
CA GLU A 229 -20.88 -8.49 -1.49
C GLU A 229 -22.19 -9.28 -1.43
N ARG A 230 -23.29 -8.71 -1.94
CA ARG A 230 -24.58 -9.38 -1.97
C ARG A 230 -24.61 -10.60 -2.89
N LEU A 231 -23.92 -10.52 -4.02
CA LEU A 231 -23.77 -11.67 -4.90
C LEU A 231 -22.98 -12.79 -4.22
N LEU A 232 -22.00 -12.46 -3.40
CA LEU A 232 -21.24 -13.44 -2.61
C LEU A 232 -22.13 -14.18 -1.61
N ASP A 233 -23.09 -13.49 -0.96
CA ASP A 233 -24.13 -14.11 -0.11
C ASP A 233 -24.97 -15.16 -0.87
N HIS A 234 -25.02 -15.05 -2.20
CA HIS A 234 -25.68 -16.00 -3.09
C HIS A 234 -24.71 -16.99 -3.77
N ASN A 235 -23.48 -17.14 -3.24
CA ASN A 235 -22.41 -17.98 -3.81
C ASN A 235 -21.99 -17.57 -5.23
N VAL A 236 -22.08 -16.28 -5.56
CA VAL A 236 -21.58 -15.72 -6.82
C VAL A 236 -20.46 -14.78 -6.52
N TYR A 237 -19.24 -15.18 -6.87
CA TYR A 237 -18.04 -14.35 -6.72
C TYR A 237 -17.82 -13.51 -7.97
N ILE A 238 -17.74 -12.19 -7.82
CA ILE A 238 -17.42 -11.24 -8.89
C ILE A 238 -16.60 -10.07 -8.33
N VAL A 239 -15.70 -9.53 -9.15
CA VAL A 239 -14.78 -8.48 -8.72
C VAL A 239 -15.33 -7.10 -9.04
N PRO A 240 -15.54 -6.22 -8.03
CA PRO A 240 -15.83 -4.82 -8.27
C PRO A 240 -14.54 -4.08 -8.69
N VAL A 241 -14.63 -3.27 -9.75
CA VAL A 241 -13.50 -2.51 -10.28
C VAL A 241 -13.83 -1.03 -10.32
N GLY A 242 -12.92 -0.22 -9.77
CA GLY A 242 -13.03 1.22 -9.72
C GLY A 242 -11.69 1.90 -10.01
N TYR A 243 -11.65 3.21 -9.84
CA TYR A 243 -10.42 3.99 -9.97
C TYR A 243 -9.34 3.49 -8.97
N PRO A 244 -8.05 3.38 -9.38
CA PRO A 244 -7.47 3.85 -10.64
C PRO A 244 -7.47 2.83 -11.78
N ALA A 245 -7.99 1.60 -11.60
CA ALA A 245 -7.96 0.58 -12.65
C ALA A 245 -8.90 0.89 -13.82
N VAL A 246 -9.96 1.66 -13.57
CA VAL A 246 -10.89 2.19 -14.57
C VAL A 246 -11.22 3.64 -14.24
N SER A 247 -11.81 4.38 -15.19
CA SER A 247 -12.27 5.75 -14.97
C SER A 247 -13.24 5.84 -13.78
N LYS A 248 -13.16 6.92 -13.00
CA LYS A 248 -14.12 7.22 -11.90
C LYS A 248 -15.57 7.27 -12.38
N ARG A 249 -15.80 7.52 -13.68
CA ARG A 249 -17.12 7.62 -14.29
C ARG A 249 -17.68 6.28 -14.79
N ALA A 250 -16.85 5.22 -14.80
CA ALA A 250 -17.21 3.92 -15.33
C ALA A 250 -16.82 2.76 -14.40
N PRO A 251 -17.18 2.83 -13.10
CA PRO A 251 -17.01 1.69 -12.19
C PRO A 251 -17.87 0.51 -12.65
N ARG A 252 -17.44 -0.70 -12.37
CA ARG A 252 -18.06 -1.91 -12.92
C ARG A 252 -17.88 -3.13 -12.05
N LEU A 253 -18.69 -4.14 -12.28
CA LEU A 253 -18.41 -5.52 -11.91
C LEU A 253 -17.71 -6.19 -13.09
N ARG A 254 -16.55 -6.80 -12.85
CA ARG A 254 -15.79 -7.49 -13.89
C ARG A 254 -16.14 -8.95 -13.93
N LEU A 255 -16.98 -9.33 -14.91
CA LEU A 255 -17.30 -10.71 -15.21
C LEU A 255 -16.19 -11.32 -16.08
N ALA A 256 -15.62 -12.42 -15.64
CA ALA A 256 -14.66 -13.21 -16.40
C ALA A 256 -15.19 -14.64 -16.54
N LEU A 257 -15.60 -15.00 -17.73
CA LEU A 257 -16.15 -16.33 -18.01
C LEU A 257 -15.00 -17.31 -18.32
N SER A 258 -15.23 -18.56 -17.94
CA SER A 258 -14.38 -19.69 -18.31
C SER A 258 -15.21 -20.72 -19.11
N SER A 259 -14.52 -21.62 -19.80
CA SER A 259 -15.17 -22.69 -20.58
C SER A 259 -16.00 -23.65 -19.71
N SER A 260 -15.70 -23.73 -18.41
CA SER A 260 -16.42 -24.57 -17.43
C SER A 260 -17.78 -23.99 -17.02
N HIS A 261 -18.01 -22.68 -17.14
CA HIS A 261 -19.30 -22.10 -16.83
C HIS A 261 -20.39 -22.63 -17.77
N SER A 262 -21.54 -22.98 -17.18
CA SER A 262 -22.74 -23.38 -17.93
C SER A 262 -23.64 -22.18 -18.23
N TYR A 263 -24.52 -22.31 -19.21
CA TYR A 263 -25.57 -21.32 -19.47
C TYR A 263 -26.49 -21.10 -18.26
N ARG A 264 -26.76 -22.17 -17.49
CA ARG A 264 -27.56 -22.10 -16.25
C ARG A 264 -26.93 -21.22 -15.19
N GLU A 265 -25.62 -21.30 -15.04
CA GLU A 265 -24.87 -20.44 -14.08
C GLU A 265 -24.87 -18.99 -14.55
N ILE A 266 -24.78 -18.73 -15.86
CA ILE A 266 -24.91 -17.38 -16.42
C ILE A 266 -26.31 -16.82 -16.13
N ASP A 267 -27.39 -17.61 -16.37
CA ASP A 267 -28.77 -17.21 -16.06
C ASP A 267 -28.94 -16.93 -14.57
N LEU A 268 -28.38 -17.79 -13.71
CA LEU A 268 -28.43 -17.61 -12.27
C LEU A 268 -27.72 -16.30 -11.86
N PHE A 269 -26.53 -16.03 -12.37
CA PHE A 269 -25.81 -14.78 -12.14
C PHE A 269 -26.66 -13.56 -12.52
N VAL A 270 -27.19 -13.53 -13.73
CA VAL A 270 -28.01 -12.40 -14.22
C VAL A 270 -29.29 -12.22 -13.36
N SER A 271 -29.94 -13.31 -13.00
CA SER A 271 -31.11 -13.28 -12.12
C SER A 271 -30.80 -12.73 -10.73
N LYS A 272 -29.72 -13.18 -10.13
CA LYS A 272 -29.26 -12.70 -8.81
C LYS A 272 -28.82 -11.25 -8.86
N LEU A 273 -28.06 -10.84 -9.88
CA LEU A 273 -27.66 -9.45 -10.08
C LEU A 273 -28.89 -8.53 -10.22
N LYS A 274 -29.91 -8.98 -10.95
CA LYS A 274 -31.18 -8.23 -11.09
C LYS A 274 -31.93 -8.10 -9.77
N SER A 275 -31.89 -9.11 -8.89
CA SER A 275 -32.49 -9.06 -7.56
C SER A 275 -31.72 -8.05 -6.71
N VAL A 276 -30.41 -8.23 -6.57
CA VAL A 276 -29.51 -7.40 -5.76
C VAL A 276 -29.54 -5.93 -6.19
N SER A 277 -29.63 -5.66 -7.49
CA SER A 277 -29.63 -4.27 -8.01
C SER A 277 -30.90 -3.49 -7.67
N LYS A 278 -32.01 -4.17 -7.37
CA LYS A 278 -33.31 -3.57 -7.00
C LYS A 278 -33.49 -3.37 -5.50
N GLU A 279 -32.66 -3.99 -4.69
CA GLU A 279 -32.73 -3.85 -3.25
C GLU A 279 -32.45 -2.39 -2.87
N ASN A 280 -33.48 -1.70 -2.35
CA ASN A 280 -33.36 -0.39 -1.74
C ASN A 280 -32.66 -0.53 -0.39
N TYR A 281 -31.37 -0.79 -0.42
CA TYR A 281 -30.56 -0.68 0.78
C TYR A 281 -30.31 0.80 1.07
N GLN A 282 -30.77 1.26 2.23
CA GLN A 282 -30.08 2.35 2.89
C GLN A 282 -28.69 1.82 3.21
N TYR A 283 -27.75 2.09 2.32
CA TYR A 283 -26.34 1.94 2.57
C TYR A 283 -26.08 2.74 3.85
N SER A 284 -25.74 2.07 4.94
CA SER A 284 -25.05 2.75 6.02
C SER A 284 -23.79 3.27 5.35
N MET A 285 -23.75 4.58 5.08
CA MET A 285 -22.61 5.24 4.41
C MET A 285 -21.33 4.60 4.91
N PRO A 286 -20.41 4.13 4.04
CA PRO A 286 -19.06 3.89 4.48
C PRO A 286 -18.66 5.15 5.22
N LYS A 287 -18.18 4.99 6.46
CA LYS A 287 -17.78 6.07 7.36
C LYS A 287 -17.18 7.19 6.49
N LYS A 288 -17.75 8.40 6.59
CA LYS A 288 -17.36 9.63 5.86
C LYS A 288 -15.89 9.55 5.47
N ARG A 289 -15.54 9.73 4.21
CA ARG A 289 -14.14 9.67 3.76
C ARG A 289 -13.31 10.52 4.71
N ARG A 290 -12.55 9.86 5.57
CA ARG A 290 -11.71 10.51 6.56
C ARG A 290 -10.74 11.41 5.81
N THR A 291 -10.60 12.65 6.22
CA THR A 291 -9.60 13.56 5.68
C THR A 291 -8.20 13.04 6.02
N SER A 292 -7.18 13.52 5.32
CA SER A 292 -5.80 13.15 5.64
C SER A 292 -5.43 13.49 7.10
N ALA A 293 -5.95 14.58 7.63
CA ALA A 293 -5.75 14.98 9.02
C ALA A 293 -6.46 14.04 10.01
N GLU A 294 -7.72 13.66 9.74
CA GLU A 294 -8.45 12.68 10.56
C GLU A 294 -7.75 11.32 10.60
N ILE A 295 -7.16 10.88 9.48
CA ILE A 295 -6.40 9.61 9.43
C ILE A 295 -5.16 9.70 10.32
N VAL A 296 -4.40 10.79 10.27
CA VAL A 296 -3.24 11.00 11.13
C VAL A 296 -3.65 10.96 12.60
N GLN A 297 -4.69 11.71 12.99
CA GLN A 297 -5.20 11.72 14.37
C GLN A 297 -5.62 10.32 14.84
N LEU A 298 -6.22 9.50 13.97
CA LEU A 298 -6.60 8.13 14.32
C LEU A 298 -5.39 7.22 14.50
N ILE A 299 -4.37 7.36 13.65
CA ILE A 299 -3.12 6.62 13.77
C ILE A 299 -2.41 7.01 15.08
N ASP A 300 -2.26 8.30 15.35
CA ASP A 300 -1.59 8.80 16.55
C ASP A 300 -2.34 8.37 17.82
N LYS A 301 -3.66 8.51 17.85
CA LYS A 301 -4.49 8.07 18.97
C LYS A 301 -4.40 6.57 19.22
N ALA A 302 -4.46 5.76 18.15
CA ALA A 302 -4.31 4.30 18.26
C ALA A 302 -2.92 3.92 18.79
N THR A 303 -1.88 4.61 18.34
CA THR A 303 -0.51 4.41 18.80
C THR A 303 -0.37 4.77 20.28
N GLU A 304 -0.91 5.90 20.70
CA GLU A 304 -0.91 6.33 22.10
C GLU A 304 -1.61 5.30 23.01
N GLU A 305 -2.78 4.82 22.62
CA GLU A 305 -3.53 3.81 23.37
C GLU A 305 -2.72 2.49 23.50
N ILE A 306 -2.09 2.02 22.43
CA ILE A 306 -1.27 0.80 22.45
C ILE A 306 -0.04 0.98 23.33
N VAL A 307 0.63 2.13 23.24
CA VAL A 307 1.82 2.42 24.04
C VAL A 307 1.47 2.50 25.53
N ARG A 308 0.33 3.10 25.89
CA ARG A 308 -0.16 3.13 27.29
C ARG A 308 -0.48 1.74 27.82
N GLU A 309 -1.02 0.85 27.00
CA GLU A 309 -1.41 -0.51 27.41
C GLU A 309 -0.23 -1.49 27.45
N LYS A 310 0.64 -1.45 26.45
CA LYS A 310 1.64 -2.50 26.19
C LYS A 310 3.09 -1.98 26.06
N GLY A 311 3.29 -0.67 26.15
CA GLY A 311 4.56 -0.02 25.89
C GLY A 311 4.94 -0.06 24.40
N PHE A 312 6.06 0.57 24.06
CA PHE A 312 6.59 0.59 22.69
C PHE A 312 6.99 -0.79 22.16
N GLY A 313 7.34 -1.74 23.04
CA GLY A 313 7.67 -3.12 22.64
C GLY A 313 6.46 -3.90 22.08
N GLY A 314 5.25 -3.48 22.41
CA GLY A 314 4.01 -4.07 21.87
C GLY A 314 3.49 -3.39 20.61
N LEU A 315 4.16 -2.35 20.12
CA LEU A 315 3.69 -1.56 19.00
C LEU A 315 4.02 -2.22 17.66
N THR A 316 2.98 -2.60 16.92
CA THR A 316 3.10 -3.15 15.56
C THR A 316 2.22 -2.40 14.58
N ILE A 317 2.62 -2.36 13.31
CA ILE A 317 1.81 -1.72 12.27
C ILE A 317 0.42 -2.36 12.15
N GLN A 318 0.34 -3.68 12.30
CA GLN A 318 -0.93 -4.40 12.22
C GLN A 318 -1.89 -3.93 13.32
N GLU A 319 -1.43 -3.87 14.56
CA GLU A 319 -2.25 -3.46 15.69
C GLU A 319 -2.66 -1.98 15.62
N VAL A 320 -1.74 -1.10 15.16
CA VAL A 320 -2.06 0.30 14.92
C VAL A 320 -3.14 0.45 13.84
N CYS A 321 -3.01 -0.26 12.73
CA CYS A 321 -4.00 -0.21 11.65
C CYS A 321 -5.36 -0.76 12.09
N GLU A 322 -5.39 -1.88 12.81
CA GLU A 322 -6.62 -2.48 13.34
C GLU A 322 -7.33 -1.52 14.30
N ARG A 323 -6.61 -0.93 15.25
CA ARG A 323 -7.18 -0.01 16.24
C ARG A 323 -7.60 1.34 15.64
N ALA A 324 -6.86 1.84 14.67
CA ALA A 324 -7.22 3.03 13.91
C ALA A 324 -8.34 2.78 12.88
N GLU A 325 -8.75 1.54 12.69
CA GLU A 325 -9.70 1.11 11.66
C GLU A 325 -9.29 1.57 10.25
N ILE A 326 -8.03 1.35 9.88
CA ILE A 326 -7.47 1.68 8.57
C ILE A 326 -6.78 0.47 7.96
N GLU A 327 -6.71 0.43 6.63
CA GLU A 327 -5.94 -0.58 5.91
C GLU A 327 -4.44 -0.23 5.85
N PRO A 328 -3.50 -1.20 5.99
CA PRO A 328 -2.07 -0.96 5.92
C PRO A 328 -1.60 -0.15 4.71
N PRO A 329 -2.13 -0.33 3.47
CA PRO A 329 -1.77 0.51 2.33
C PRO A 329 -2.05 2.01 2.54
N LEU A 330 -3.07 2.34 3.35
CA LEU A 330 -3.39 3.74 3.67
C LEU A 330 -2.35 4.34 4.62
N PHE A 331 -1.87 3.55 5.58
CA PHE A 331 -0.76 3.92 6.46
C PHE A 331 0.51 4.22 5.65
N TYR A 332 0.96 3.30 4.78
CA TYR A 332 2.17 3.46 3.96
C TYR A 332 2.08 4.59 2.93
N ARG A 333 0.88 4.93 2.48
CA ARG A 333 0.67 6.14 1.64
C ARG A 333 0.96 7.42 2.41
N ARG A 334 0.70 7.42 3.72
CA ARG A 334 0.92 8.57 4.60
C ARG A 334 2.36 8.64 5.09
N TYR A 335 2.94 7.49 5.41
CA TYR A 335 4.29 7.34 5.91
C TYR A 335 5.10 6.44 4.96
N PRO A 336 5.52 6.97 3.80
CA PRO A 336 6.24 6.20 2.78
C PRO A 336 7.60 5.70 3.24
N GLU A 337 8.21 6.37 4.22
CA GLU A 337 9.47 5.98 4.86
C GLU A 337 9.33 4.75 5.76
N GLY A 338 8.11 4.35 6.05
CA GLY A 338 7.79 3.13 6.77
C GLY A 338 7.44 3.30 8.25
N PHE A 339 7.12 2.18 8.89
CA PHE A 339 6.61 2.16 10.26
C PHE A 339 7.64 2.63 11.30
N ALA A 340 8.91 2.24 11.14
CA ALA A 340 9.97 2.65 12.06
C ALA A 340 10.16 4.18 12.05
N PHE A 341 10.14 4.81 10.89
CA PHE A 341 10.21 6.27 10.76
C PHE A 341 8.99 6.96 11.39
N TYR A 342 7.80 6.37 11.22
CA TYR A 342 6.59 6.88 11.89
C TYR A 342 6.76 6.86 13.42
N VAL A 343 7.23 5.75 13.99
CA VAL A 343 7.42 5.61 15.45
C VAL A 343 8.42 6.65 15.97
N GLU A 344 9.54 6.85 15.28
CA GLU A 344 10.52 7.92 15.61
C GLU A 344 9.88 9.32 15.58
N THR A 345 9.03 9.59 14.58
CA THR A 345 8.32 10.86 14.45
C THR A 345 7.26 11.02 15.54
N PHE A 346 6.54 9.94 15.85
CA PHE A 346 5.57 9.92 16.93
C PHE A 346 6.23 10.25 18.29
N ILE A 347 7.37 9.62 18.59
CA ILE A 347 8.12 9.87 19.82
C ILE A 347 8.56 11.35 19.90
N ARG A 348 9.06 11.93 18.80
CA ARG A 348 9.47 13.37 18.77
C ARG A 348 8.31 14.34 18.94
N ASN A 349 7.15 14.02 18.39
CA ASN A 349 5.99 14.91 18.40
C ASN A 349 5.20 14.84 19.70
N HIS A 350 5.34 13.76 20.48
CA HIS A 350 4.67 13.59 21.77
C HIS A 350 5.61 13.98 22.89
N ASP A 351 5.89 15.27 22.97
CA ASP A 351 6.72 15.85 24.02
C ASP A 351 5.90 15.99 25.32
N PHE A 352 5.80 14.91 26.06
CA PHE A 352 5.05 14.83 27.32
C PHE A 352 5.69 15.65 28.44
N TRP A 353 6.97 16.01 28.32
CA TRP A 353 7.66 16.83 29.31
C TRP A 353 7.43 18.32 29.07
N ILE A 354 7.47 18.78 27.80
CA ILE A 354 7.31 20.21 27.49
C ILE A 354 5.89 20.68 27.88
N SER A 355 4.86 19.91 27.58
CA SER A 355 3.48 20.31 27.86
C SER A 355 3.15 20.42 29.37
N HIS A 356 3.89 19.72 30.24
CA HIS A 356 3.68 19.78 31.68
C HIS A 356 4.56 20.86 32.36
N TYR A 357 5.73 21.20 31.76
CA TYR A 357 6.64 22.19 32.30
C TYR A 357 6.51 23.59 31.70
N GLU A 358 5.79 23.78 30.59
CA GLU A 358 5.49 25.11 30.01
C GLU A 358 4.75 26.05 30.99
N ASN A 359 4.11 25.49 32.02
CA ASN A 359 3.40 26.26 33.08
C ASN A 359 4.21 26.37 34.37
N PHE A 360 5.48 25.94 34.40
CA PHE A 360 6.29 25.93 35.62
C PHE A 360 7.19 27.18 35.64
N SER A 361 6.86 28.19 36.45
CA SER A 361 7.72 29.35 36.65
C SER A 361 8.63 29.12 37.84
N VAL A 362 9.93 29.08 37.64
CA VAL A 362 10.94 28.99 38.72
C VAL A 362 10.84 30.19 39.69
N GLU A 363 10.33 31.34 39.20
CA GLU A 363 10.19 32.57 39.98
C GLU A 363 9.15 32.46 41.11
N GLU A 364 8.20 31.50 41.03
CA GLU A 364 7.16 31.27 42.03
C GLU A 364 7.58 30.23 43.08
N LEU A 365 8.71 29.56 42.91
CA LEU A 365 9.17 28.51 43.83
C LEU A 365 9.90 29.02 45.04
N SER A 366 9.77 28.31 46.15
CA SER A 366 10.58 28.51 47.36
C SER A 366 11.73 27.49 47.40
N ARG A 367 12.92 27.94 47.87
CA ARG A 367 14.06 27.03 48.08
C ARG A 367 13.90 26.26 49.39
N SER A 368 12.79 25.56 49.55
CA SER A 368 12.47 24.82 50.77
C SER A 368 12.42 23.30 50.49
N ALA A 369 12.66 22.55 51.56
CA ALA A 369 12.51 21.10 51.51
C ALA A 369 11.07 20.68 51.20
N ALA A 370 10.09 21.47 51.55
CA ALA A 370 8.69 21.22 51.22
C ALA A 370 8.44 21.32 49.72
N GLU A 371 8.95 22.38 49.06
CA GLU A 371 8.82 22.58 47.60
C GLU A 371 9.51 21.47 46.82
N LEU A 372 10.74 21.11 47.18
CA LEU A 372 11.43 20.01 46.55
C LEU A 372 10.69 18.67 46.70
N THR A 373 10.06 18.46 47.89
CA THR A 373 9.24 17.28 48.15
C THR A 373 8.03 17.22 47.22
N ASP A 374 7.32 18.35 47.08
CA ASP A 374 6.13 18.44 46.23
C ASP A 374 6.44 18.18 44.77
N ILE A 375 7.59 18.70 44.27
CA ILE A 375 8.08 18.45 42.93
C ILE A 375 8.39 16.96 42.74
N MET A 376 9.10 16.32 43.63
CA MET A 376 9.45 14.92 43.57
C MET A 376 8.23 14.00 43.69
N LEU A 377 7.27 14.36 44.50
CA LEU A 377 6.01 13.63 44.64
C LEU A 377 5.13 13.76 43.40
N SER A 378 5.10 14.93 42.78
CA SER A 378 4.44 15.13 41.48
C SER A 378 5.07 14.28 40.40
N LEU A 379 6.40 14.24 40.32
CA LEU A 379 7.15 13.38 39.37
C LEU A 379 6.82 11.89 39.59
N TRP A 380 6.78 11.44 40.85
CA TRP A 380 6.40 10.09 41.21
C TRP A 380 5.00 9.74 40.68
N ARG A 381 3.99 10.60 40.95
CA ARG A 381 2.62 10.38 40.50
C ARG A 381 2.52 10.29 38.97
N GLN A 382 3.11 11.27 38.29
CA GLN A 382 3.07 11.32 36.83
C GLN A 382 3.65 10.05 36.19
N ILE A 383 4.81 9.58 36.65
CA ILE A 383 5.41 8.37 36.11
C ILE A 383 4.57 7.12 36.48
N ALA A 384 4.02 7.10 37.70
CA ALA A 384 3.25 5.96 38.19
C ALA A 384 1.88 5.81 37.53
N GLU A 385 1.26 6.93 37.09
CA GLU A 385 -0.10 6.98 36.55
C GLU A 385 -0.12 7.13 35.04
N ASP A 386 0.88 7.78 34.43
CA ASP A 386 0.96 7.97 32.97
C ASP A 386 1.76 6.85 32.29
N GLY A 387 1.04 5.91 31.70
CA GLY A 387 1.64 4.79 30.95
C GLY A 387 2.50 5.21 29.76
N MET A 388 2.23 6.38 29.15
CA MET A 388 3.03 6.91 28.04
C MET A 388 4.38 7.42 28.56
N LEU A 389 4.37 8.25 29.60
CA LEU A 389 5.59 8.78 30.21
C LEU A 389 6.48 7.64 30.72
N SER A 390 5.91 6.66 31.43
CA SER A 390 6.64 5.48 31.89
C SER A 390 7.26 4.68 30.73
N SER A 391 6.55 4.57 29.61
CA SER A 391 7.03 3.87 28.41
C SER A 391 8.16 4.63 27.70
N LEU A 392 8.11 5.95 27.64
CA LEU A 392 9.19 6.79 27.10
C LEU A 392 10.46 6.68 27.96
N LEU A 393 10.32 6.80 29.28
CA LEU A 393 11.48 6.65 30.19
C LEU A 393 12.12 5.25 30.08
N ARG A 394 11.32 4.20 29.88
CA ARG A 394 11.85 2.84 29.64
C ARG A 394 12.61 2.73 28.33
N LEU A 395 12.25 3.47 27.27
CA LEU A 395 13.01 3.50 26.01
C LEU A 395 14.39 4.12 26.18
N GLU A 396 14.51 5.15 27.01
CA GLU A 396 15.79 5.80 27.29
C GLU A 396 16.77 4.89 28.07
N LEU A 397 16.24 3.98 28.87
CA LEU A 397 17.01 3.03 29.68
C LEU A 397 17.42 1.75 28.91
N GLN A 398 17.12 1.64 27.61
CA GLN A 398 17.56 0.51 26.80
C GLN A 398 19.05 0.60 26.48
N ASP A 399 19.68 -0.57 26.25
CA ASP A 399 21.09 -0.64 25.86
C ASP A 399 21.44 0.17 24.60
N LYS A 400 20.47 0.33 23.70
CA LYS A 400 20.57 1.13 22.47
C LYS A 400 19.30 1.95 22.31
N PRO A 401 19.19 3.11 22.96
CA PRO A 401 18.02 3.97 22.80
C PRO A 401 17.94 4.49 21.37
N SER A 402 16.72 4.73 20.89
CA SER A 402 16.47 5.33 19.58
C SER A 402 16.98 6.76 19.50
N GLY A 403 17.18 7.27 18.28
CA GLY A 403 17.61 8.66 18.07
C GLY A 403 16.62 9.64 18.69
N ALA A 404 15.33 9.39 18.58
CA ALA A 404 14.26 10.20 19.17
C ALA A 404 14.28 10.17 20.70
N ALA A 405 14.49 9.00 21.32
CA ALA A 405 14.59 8.88 22.78
C ALA A 405 15.76 9.70 23.33
N ILE A 406 16.91 9.69 22.64
CA ILE A 406 18.09 10.51 23.01
C ILE A 406 17.77 12.01 22.88
N GLU A 407 17.08 12.44 21.84
CA GLU A 407 16.70 13.84 21.62
C GLU A 407 15.76 14.34 22.73
N ILE A 408 14.76 13.54 23.11
CA ILE A 408 13.83 13.85 24.20
C ILE A 408 14.58 13.93 25.54
N ALA A 409 15.44 12.97 25.84
CA ALA A 409 16.24 13.00 27.06
C ALA A 409 17.07 14.30 27.17
N LYS A 410 17.72 14.72 26.08
CA LYS A 410 18.48 15.99 26.03
C LYS A 410 17.57 17.21 26.19
N ALA A 411 16.41 17.26 25.58
CA ALA A 411 15.45 18.36 25.72
C ALA A 411 14.99 18.49 27.17
N ARG A 412 14.68 17.38 27.82
CA ARG A 412 14.31 17.33 29.24
C ARG A 412 15.44 17.85 30.14
N GLU A 413 16.70 17.44 29.87
CA GLU A 413 17.86 17.92 30.62
C GLU A 413 18.02 19.44 30.54
N VAL A 414 17.83 20.04 29.37
CA VAL A 414 17.87 21.50 29.19
C VAL A 414 16.79 22.19 30.04
N GLN A 415 15.56 21.67 30.03
CA GLN A 415 14.45 22.26 30.77
C GLN A 415 14.60 22.11 32.29
N THR A 416 15.18 21.00 32.76
CA THR A 416 15.38 20.76 34.19
C THR A 416 16.64 21.50 34.73
N ALA A 417 17.49 22.02 33.86
CA ALA A 417 18.71 22.73 34.27
C ALA A 417 18.39 23.96 35.14
N ASP A 418 17.40 24.76 34.75
CA ASP A 418 16.99 25.96 35.50
C ASP A 418 16.48 25.62 36.90
N LEU A 419 15.73 24.52 37.03
CA LEU A 419 15.24 24.03 38.30
C LEU A 419 16.38 23.54 39.21
N VAL A 420 17.36 22.81 38.65
CA VAL A 420 18.52 22.34 39.37
C VAL A 420 19.40 23.53 39.80
N ASP A 421 19.57 24.52 38.95
CA ASP A 421 20.33 25.74 39.22
C ASP A 421 19.65 26.51 40.37
N PHE A 422 18.32 26.63 40.32
CA PHE A 422 17.57 27.27 41.40
C PHE A 422 17.81 26.64 42.78
N PHE A 423 17.76 25.30 42.91
CA PHE A 423 17.97 24.62 44.19
C PHE A 423 19.46 24.54 44.59
N THR A 424 20.41 24.79 43.69
CA THR A 424 21.84 24.77 43.99
C THR A 424 22.43 26.15 44.24
N GLU A 425 21.71 27.21 43.90
CA GLU A 425 22.18 28.58 44.12
C GLU A 425 22.23 28.90 45.63
N GLY A 426 23.41 29.34 46.10
CA GLY A 426 23.68 29.62 47.51
C GLY A 426 24.02 28.41 48.38
N ALA A 427 24.12 27.21 47.80
CA ALA A 427 24.57 26.01 48.51
C ALA A 427 26.09 26.09 48.84
N ASP A 428 26.49 25.58 50.01
CA ASP A 428 27.91 25.50 50.40
C ASP A 428 28.82 24.71 49.42
N SER A 429 28.18 23.73 48.76
CA SER A 429 28.86 22.88 47.74
C SER A 429 27.91 22.61 46.58
N PRO A 430 27.75 23.53 45.62
CA PRO A 430 26.79 23.42 44.52
C PRO A 430 26.89 22.10 43.73
N ASN A 431 28.09 21.61 43.46
CA ASN A 431 28.31 20.35 42.73
C ASN A 431 27.82 19.13 43.54
N SER A 432 28.03 19.14 44.87
CA SER A 432 27.55 18.06 45.74
C SER A 432 26.00 18.05 45.76
N THR A 433 25.37 19.22 45.87
CA THR A 433 23.91 19.37 45.87
C THR A 433 23.35 18.93 44.52
N ARG A 434 23.97 19.26 43.37
CA ARG A 434 23.57 18.78 42.05
C ARG A 434 23.57 17.25 41.97
N ILE A 435 24.65 16.62 42.44
CA ILE A 435 24.74 15.15 42.44
C ILE A 435 23.65 14.53 43.33
N GLN A 436 23.38 15.10 44.47
CA GLN A 436 22.33 14.63 45.38
C GLN A 436 20.94 14.77 44.78
N LEU A 437 20.61 15.89 44.10
CA LEU A 437 19.40 16.07 43.33
C LEU A 437 19.27 15.07 42.19
N ALA A 438 20.34 14.85 41.45
CA ALA A 438 20.34 13.86 40.36
C ALA A 438 20.09 12.44 40.87
N ILE A 439 20.67 12.03 42.00
CA ILE A 439 20.46 10.75 42.65
C ILE A 439 18.99 10.63 43.14
N LEU A 440 18.45 11.69 43.76
CA LEU A 440 17.07 11.73 44.21
C LEU A 440 16.09 11.55 43.03
N THR A 441 16.29 12.34 41.96
CA THR A 441 15.46 12.27 40.76
C THR A 441 15.51 10.88 40.11
N ALA A 442 16.72 10.34 39.93
CA ALA A 442 16.89 8.99 39.37
C ALA A 442 16.27 7.92 40.26
N GLY A 443 16.38 8.05 41.59
CA GLY A 443 15.73 7.14 42.54
C GLY A 443 14.20 7.18 42.43
N VAL A 444 13.61 8.35 42.40
CA VAL A 444 12.16 8.52 42.22
C VAL A 444 11.69 7.92 40.90
N GLN A 445 12.36 8.20 39.80
CA GLN A 445 12.06 7.63 38.49
C GLN A 445 12.15 6.11 38.50
N TYR A 446 13.25 5.55 39.02
CA TYR A 446 13.47 4.11 39.08
C TYR A 446 12.36 3.42 39.88
N LEU A 447 12.07 3.90 41.08
CA LEU A 447 11.05 3.29 41.93
C LEU A 447 9.65 3.37 41.33
N ALA A 448 9.31 4.50 40.69
CA ALA A 448 8.02 4.67 40.00
C ALA A 448 7.88 3.70 38.83
N LEU A 449 8.93 3.52 38.01
CA LEU A 449 8.93 2.60 36.86
C LEU A 449 8.87 1.12 37.24
N HIS A 450 9.36 0.76 38.45
CA HIS A 450 9.50 -0.62 38.90
C HIS A 450 8.47 -1.03 39.96
N LYS A 451 7.58 -0.11 40.39
CA LYS A 451 6.62 -0.42 41.45
C LYS A 451 5.75 -1.65 41.19
N GLU A 452 5.41 -1.90 39.91
CA GLU A 452 4.58 -3.04 39.50
C GLU A 452 5.41 -4.32 39.21
N VAL A 453 6.74 -4.22 39.16
CA VAL A 453 7.61 -5.31 38.70
C VAL A 453 8.18 -6.11 39.87
N SER A 454 8.68 -5.42 40.90
CA SER A 454 9.36 -6.10 42.01
C SER A 454 9.40 -5.23 43.26
N THR A 455 9.68 -5.88 44.43
CA THR A 455 10.07 -5.18 45.65
C THR A 455 11.47 -4.60 45.49
N PHE A 456 11.74 -3.46 46.15
CA PHE A 456 13.06 -2.85 46.22
C PHE A 456 13.45 -2.61 47.68
N CYS A 457 14.63 -3.07 48.07
CA CYS A 457 15.10 -3.06 49.47
C CYS A 457 14.10 -3.69 50.47
N GLY A 458 13.33 -4.71 50.03
CA GLY A 458 12.32 -5.37 50.82
C GLY A 458 10.98 -4.64 50.93
N ILE A 459 10.81 -3.51 50.22
CA ILE A 459 9.60 -2.71 50.22
C ILE A 459 8.83 -2.98 48.93
N ASP A 460 7.53 -3.25 49.05
CA ASP A 460 6.60 -3.36 47.92
C ASP A 460 5.98 -1.96 47.67
N PHE A 461 6.48 -1.26 46.67
CA PHE A 461 6.06 0.10 46.34
C PHE A 461 4.60 0.22 45.86
N ARG A 462 3.93 -0.92 45.54
CA ARG A 462 2.49 -0.94 45.25
C ARG A 462 1.67 -0.66 46.50
N THR A 463 2.22 -0.96 47.69
CA THR A 463 1.54 -0.79 48.98
C THR A 463 1.92 0.47 49.72
N VAL A 464 2.94 1.19 49.23
CA VAL A 464 3.38 2.47 49.83
C VAL A 464 2.35 3.54 49.50
N SER A 465 1.78 4.13 50.57
CA SER A 465 0.87 5.26 50.41
C SER A 465 1.62 6.53 49.99
N GLU A 466 0.92 7.45 49.35
CA GLU A 466 1.45 8.75 48.96
C GLU A 466 1.99 9.52 50.17
N GLN A 467 1.30 9.39 51.33
CA GLN A 467 1.74 10.02 52.57
C GLN A 467 3.06 9.47 53.10
N GLU A 468 3.28 8.18 53.03
CA GLU A 468 4.56 7.56 53.41
C GLU A 468 5.68 7.98 52.44
N MET A 469 5.40 8.08 51.16
CA MET A 469 6.34 8.57 50.14
C MET A 469 6.69 10.06 50.42
N ALA A 470 5.69 10.90 50.71
CA ALA A 470 5.91 12.30 51.00
C ALA A 470 6.78 12.49 52.25
N VAL A 471 6.57 11.71 53.31
CA VAL A 471 7.40 11.75 54.54
C VAL A 471 8.86 11.39 54.20
N ALA A 472 9.10 10.28 53.47
CA ALA A 472 10.44 9.87 53.09
C ALA A 472 11.15 10.91 52.20
N LEU A 473 10.47 11.45 51.21
CA LEU A 473 10.98 12.50 50.34
C LEU A 473 11.30 13.79 51.10
N THR A 474 10.47 14.17 52.09
CA THR A 474 10.71 15.34 52.93
C THR A 474 12.02 15.22 53.74
N GLU A 475 12.27 14.07 54.34
CA GLU A 475 13.49 13.83 55.10
C GLU A 475 14.75 13.89 54.18
N ILE A 476 14.67 13.32 52.98
CA ILE A 476 15.76 13.40 52.01
C ILE A 476 15.98 14.85 51.53
N SER A 477 14.88 15.56 51.18
CA SER A 477 14.93 16.95 50.74
C SER A 477 15.55 17.88 51.80
N LYS A 478 15.21 17.74 53.09
CA LYS A 478 15.84 18.46 54.22
C LYS A 478 17.36 18.18 54.28
N SER A 479 17.76 16.92 54.11
CA SER A 479 19.17 16.53 54.11
C SER A 479 19.94 17.17 52.97
N ILE A 480 19.37 17.22 51.76
CA ILE A 480 19.98 17.82 50.58
C ILE A 480 20.13 19.32 50.71
N LEU A 481 19.09 20.01 51.18
CA LEU A 481 19.08 21.46 51.30
C LEU A 481 19.61 21.97 52.67
N LYS A 482 20.05 21.07 53.56
CA LYS A 482 20.54 21.35 54.91
C LYS A 482 19.59 22.23 55.75
N GLN A 483 18.28 21.95 55.65
CA GLN A 483 17.20 22.60 56.39
C GLN A 483 16.66 21.75 57.53
#